data_ddeb8eb8c111c2f3d8c563c3c211f22d
#
_entry.id   ddeb8eb8c111c2f3d8c563c3c211f22d
#
_cell.length_a   1.000
_cell.length_b   1.000
_cell.length_c   1.000
_cell.angle_alpha   90.00
_cell.angle_beta   90.00
_cell.angle_gamma   90.00
#
_symmetry.space_group_name_H-M   'P 1'
#
loop_
_entity.id
_entity.type
_entity.pdbx_description
1 polymer ?
#
loop_
_entity_poly.entity_id
_entity_poly.type
_entity_poly.pdbx_seq_one_letter_code
_entity_poly.pdbx_strand_id
1 'polypeptide(L)'
;CNTASAAALPQLMAQFAPLPVFGVVEPGAQAAADSASQGSVLVLDTEGTVMDGAYQRALLAVNPKLAVHARACPLWVALAEQGYAEVSQESESVAQAVLAHALRGFNQQPITVLLGCTHFPVFRERLSGLLAANSLIVDSAQTTARQVVAEMQRLELLSADTGEGGITFLATDGVERFCRVGAYFFGQAIDYAERVTL
;
A
#
# COMPACT_ATOMS: atom_id res chain seq x y z
N CYS A 1 -5.48 4.17 3.41
CA CYS A 1 -4.79 5.17 2.57
C CYS A 1 -3.50 5.62 3.26
N ASN A 2 -2.36 5.50 2.58
CA ASN A 2 -1.04 5.86 3.15
C ASN A 2 -0.94 7.38 3.40
N THR A 3 -1.41 8.18 2.46
CA THR A 3 -1.45 9.64 2.61
C THR A 3 -2.33 10.08 3.78
N ALA A 4 -3.51 9.47 3.95
CA ALA A 4 -4.38 9.77 5.08
C ALA A 4 -3.77 9.32 6.42
N SER A 5 -3.12 8.15 6.46
CA SER A 5 -2.41 7.70 7.66
C SER A 5 -1.28 8.65 8.03
N ALA A 6 -0.47 9.07 7.06
CA ALA A 6 0.61 10.02 7.30
C ALA A 6 0.11 11.34 7.89
N ALA A 7 -1.02 11.87 7.37
CA ALA A 7 -1.53 13.18 7.73
C ALA A 7 -2.38 13.20 9.01
N ALA A 8 -3.17 12.15 9.29
CA ALA A 8 -4.25 12.24 10.26
C ALA A 8 -4.22 11.19 11.39
N LEU A 9 -3.39 10.15 11.31
CA LEU A 9 -3.43 9.05 12.26
C LEU A 9 -3.30 9.48 13.73
N PRO A 10 -2.36 10.36 14.14
CA PRO A 10 -2.24 10.75 15.53
C PRO A 10 -3.50 11.46 16.07
N GLN A 11 -4.15 12.27 15.23
CA GLN A 11 -5.37 12.98 15.61
C GLN A 11 -6.54 12.01 15.75
N LEU A 12 -6.69 11.05 14.82
CA LEU A 12 -7.72 10.02 14.87
C LEU A 12 -7.55 9.13 16.11
N MET A 13 -6.33 8.71 16.43
CA MET A 13 -6.05 7.93 17.63
C MET A 13 -6.45 8.69 18.92
N ALA A 14 -6.13 9.97 18.99
CA ALA A 14 -6.51 10.80 20.14
C ALA A 14 -8.02 11.03 20.25
N GLN A 15 -8.69 11.27 19.10
CA GLN A 15 -10.11 11.58 19.06
C GLN A 15 -11.00 10.37 19.37
N PHE A 16 -10.60 9.18 18.91
CA PHE A 16 -11.40 7.98 19.03
C PHE A 16 -10.98 7.03 20.16
N ALA A 17 -10.03 7.45 21.03
CA ALA A 17 -9.66 6.65 22.19
C ALA A 17 -10.89 6.35 23.08
N PRO A 18 -11.06 5.13 23.61
CA PRO A 18 -10.13 4.00 23.58
C PRO A 18 -10.27 3.07 22.36
N LEU A 19 -11.01 3.44 21.33
CA LEU A 19 -11.15 2.62 20.12
C LEU A 19 -9.79 2.50 19.41
N PRO A 20 -9.33 1.27 19.05
CA PRO A 20 -8.11 1.07 18.30
C PRO A 20 -8.23 1.68 16.90
N VAL A 21 -7.28 2.54 16.53
CA VAL A 21 -7.17 3.13 15.19
C VAL A 21 -5.83 2.72 14.59
N PHE A 22 -5.86 2.12 13.40
CA PHE A 22 -4.68 1.60 12.74
C PHE A 22 -4.28 2.47 11.54
N GLY A 23 -2.99 2.75 11.44
CA GLY A 23 -2.38 3.32 10.25
C GLY A 23 -1.67 2.25 9.42
N VAL A 24 -1.28 2.61 8.21
CA VAL A 24 -0.64 1.69 7.26
C VAL A 24 0.85 1.96 7.07
N VAL A 25 1.37 3.06 7.61
CA VAL A 25 2.77 3.48 7.42
C VAL A 25 3.72 2.65 8.28
N GLU A 26 3.47 2.59 9.58
CA GLU A 26 4.34 1.91 10.53
C GLU A 26 4.50 0.40 10.24
N PRO A 27 3.40 -0.37 9.97
CA PRO A 27 3.55 -1.79 9.65
C PRO A 27 4.36 -2.04 8.38
N GLY A 28 4.17 -1.18 7.38
CA GLY A 28 4.93 -1.24 6.12
C GLY A 28 6.41 -0.94 6.34
N ALA A 29 6.70 0.10 7.11
CA ALA A 29 8.07 0.50 7.45
C ALA A 29 8.80 -0.57 8.26
N GLN A 30 8.15 -1.14 9.27
CA GLN A 30 8.71 -2.22 10.08
C GLN A 30 9.08 -3.42 9.21
N ALA A 31 8.14 -3.92 8.41
CA ALA A 31 8.36 -5.08 7.55
C ALA A 31 9.44 -4.81 6.48
N ALA A 32 9.51 -3.60 5.93
CA ALA A 32 10.53 -3.24 4.96
C ALA A 32 11.92 -3.14 5.61
N ALA A 33 12.01 -2.59 6.82
CA ALA A 33 13.26 -2.52 7.57
C ALA A 33 13.78 -3.90 7.94
N ASP A 34 12.91 -4.80 8.41
CA ASP A 34 13.26 -6.19 8.75
C ASP A 34 13.71 -7.00 7.54
N SER A 35 13.15 -6.69 6.37
CA SER A 35 13.45 -7.34 5.09
C SER A 35 14.69 -6.75 4.39
N ALA A 36 15.22 -5.63 4.84
CA ALA A 36 16.29 -4.89 4.16
C ALA A 36 17.68 -5.50 4.41
N SER A 37 17.90 -6.73 3.95
CA SER A 37 19.17 -7.47 4.13
C SER A 37 20.39 -6.73 3.57
N GLN A 38 20.22 -5.88 2.56
CA GLN A 38 21.27 -5.04 1.96
C GLN A 38 21.35 -3.64 2.59
N GLY A 39 20.57 -3.37 3.62
CA GLY A 39 20.55 -2.08 4.29
C GLY A 39 19.98 -0.92 3.45
N SER A 40 19.27 -1.20 2.36
CA SER A 40 18.70 -0.21 1.46
C SER A 40 17.23 -0.47 1.18
N VAL A 41 16.41 0.58 1.28
CA VAL A 41 14.96 0.54 1.01
C VAL A 41 14.60 1.64 0.00
N LEU A 42 13.88 1.28 -1.05
CA LEU A 42 13.26 2.19 -1.98
C LEU A 42 11.75 2.28 -1.69
N VAL A 43 11.30 3.42 -1.23
CA VAL A 43 9.87 3.73 -1.05
C VAL A 43 9.33 4.29 -2.35
N LEU A 44 8.29 3.63 -2.89
CA LEU A 44 7.51 4.11 -4.03
C LEU A 44 6.14 4.54 -3.52
N ASP A 45 5.77 5.80 -3.70
CA ASP A 45 4.54 6.33 -3.11
C ASP A 45 3.96 7.49 -3.96
N THR A 46 2.86 8.05 -3.51
CA THR A 46 2.33 9.29 -4.05
C THR A 46 3.24 10.48 -3.71
N GLU A 47 3.14 11.54 -4.48
CA GLU A 47 3.95 12.75 -4.26
C GLU A 47 3.73 13.32 -2.85
N GLY A 48 2.48 13.42 -2.39
CA GLY A 48 2.16 13.95 -1.07
C GLY A 48 2.80 13.16 0.07
N THR A 49 2.77 11.83 0.01
CA THR A 49 3.39 10.97 1.05
C THR A 49 4.91 11.06 1.03
N VAL A 50 5.51 11.14 -0.17
CA VAL A 50 6.97 11.30 -0.32
C VAL A 50 7.43 12.65 0.23
N MET A 51 6.69 13.73 -0.06
CA MET A 51 7.01 15.08 0.44
C MET A 51 6.82 15.19 1.95
N ASP A 52 5.79 14.56 2.51
CA ASP A 52 5.62 14.48 3.97
C ASP A 52 6.79 13.74 4.63
N GLY A 53 7.36 12.72 4.01
CA GLY A 53 8.47 11.94 4.56
C GLY A 53 8.04 10.93 5.63
N ALA A 54 6.78 10.55 5.72
CA ALA A 54 6.28 9.63 6.75
C ALA A 54 7.02 8.29 6.75
N TYR A 55 7.19 7.66 5.60
CA TYR A 55 7.92 6.40 5.49
C TYR A 55 9.41 6.55 5.79
N GLN A 56 10.03 7.65 5.35
CA GLN A 56 11.43 7.91 5.64
C GLN A 56 11.66 8.01 7.16
N ARG A 57 10.80 8.77 7.86
CA ARG A 57 10.85 8.86 9.33
C ARG A 57 10.62 7.51 10.00
N ALA A 58 9.58 6.78 9.59
CA ALA A 58 9.23 5.49 10.17
C ALA A 58 10.35 4.45 9.98
N LEU A 59 10.92 4.34 8.79
CA LEU A 59 12.03 3.42 8.47
C LEU A 59 13.28 3.74 9.31
N LEU A 60 13.65 5.01 9.40
CA LEU A 60 14.81 5.45 10.18
C LEU A 60 14.59 5.34 11.69
N ALA A 61 13.36 5.40 12.16
CA ALA A 61 13.02 5.11 13.56
C ALA A 61 13.22 3.62 13.91
N VAL A 62 12.94 2.71 12.97
CA VAL A 62 13.19 1.27 13.13
C VAL A 62 14.68 0.95 13.03
N ASN A 63 15.34 1.45 11.99
CA ASN A 63 16.76 1.22 11.79
C ASN A 63 17.44 2.49 11.21
N PRO A 64 18.15 3.26 12.08
CA PRO A 64 18.82 4.50 11.66
C PRO A 64 19.96 4.33 10.64
N LYS A 65 20.37 3.08 10.38
CA LYS A 65 21.46 2.78 9.45
C LYS A 65 20.97 2.49 8.02
N LEU A 66 19.66 2.46 7.80
CA LEU A 66 19.09 2.20 6.47
C LEU A 66 19.43 3.34 5.50
N ALA A 67 19.81 2.98 4.29
CA ALA A 67 19.80 3.89 3.15
C ALA A 67 18.38 3.97 2.60
N VAL A 68 17.63 5.00 2.97
CA VAL A 68 16.23 5.18 2.56
C VAL A 68 16.17 6.11 1.35
N HIS A 69 15.63 5.58 0.27
CA HIS A 69 15.32 6.32 -0.94
C HIS A 69 13.81 6.42 -1.10
N ALA A 70 13.30 7.56 -1.55
CA ALA A 70 11.88 7.73 -1.81
C ALA A 70 11.67 8.32 -3.21
N ARG A 71 10.66 7.81 -3.91
CA ARG A 71 10.31 8.25 -5.25
C ARG A 71 8.80 8.37 -5.41
N ALA A 72 8.37 9.55 -5.85
CA ALA A 72 6.98 9.79 -6.19
C ALA A 72 6.64 9.14 -7.53
N CYS A 73 5.51 8.45 -7.57
CA CYS A 73 5.01 7.71 -8.73
C CYS A 73 3.57 8.16 -9.08
N PRO A 74 3.35 9.43 -9.45
CA PRO A 74 2.00 9.97 -9.63
C PRO A 74 1.21 9.28 -10.76
N LEU A 75 1.89 8.81 -11.81
CA LEU A 75 1.24 8.11 -12.92
C LEU A 75 0.73 6.72 -12.55
N TRP A 76 1.27 6.09 -11.51
CA TRP A 76 0.92 4.72 -11.16
C TRP A 76 -0.52 4.59 -10.64
N VAL A 77 -1.02 5.61 -9.94
CA VAL A 77 -2.42 5.65 -9.49
C VAL A 77 -3.36 5.62 -10.69
N ALA A 78 -3.11 6.50 -11.69
CA ALA A 78 -3.92 6.55 -12.91
C ALA A 78 -3.87 5.23 -13.69
N LEU A 79 -2.69 4.63 -13.83
CA LEU A 79 -2.54 3.33 -14.50
C LEU A 79 -3.32 2.23 -13.78
N ALA A 80 -3.23 2.16 -12.46
CA ALA A 80 -3.97 1.17 -11.67
C ALA A 80 -5.49 1.32 -11.83
N GLU A 81 -6.01 2.55 -11.72
CA GLU A 81 -7.44 2.82 -11.85
C GLU A 81 -7.99 2.63 -13.28
N GLN A 82 -7.14 2.70 -14.28
CA GLN A 82 -7.50 2.43 -15.69
C GLN A 82 -7.34 0.95 -16.09
N GLY A 83 -6.98 0.06 -15.13
CA GLY A 83 -6.86 -1.37 -15.39
C GLY A 83 -5.56 -1.79 -16.09
N TYR A 84 -4.54 -0.91 -16.17
CA TYR A 84 -3.24 -1.24 -16.78
C TYR A 84 -2.42 -2.25 -15.96
N ALA A 85 -2.93 -2.68 -14.81
CA ALA A 85 -2.38 -3.81 -14.08
C ALA A 85 -2.69 -5.15 -14.77
N GLU A 86 -3.82 -5.24 -15.47
CA GLU A 86 -4.16 -6.42 -16.26
C GLU A 86 -3.26 -6.55 -17.48
N VAL A 87 -2.89 -7.79 -17.80
CA VAL A 87 -1.98 -8.08 -18.91
C VAL A 87 -2.74 -8.09 -20.22
N SER A 88 -2.62 -7.02 -21.00
CA SER A 88 -2.96 -6.97 -22.41
C SER A 88 -1.76 -6.46 -23.19
N GLN A 89 -1.71 -6.72 -24.49
CA GLN A 89 -0.55 -6.29 -25.31
C GLN A 89 -0.37 -4.76 -25.30
N GLU A 90 -1.44 -3.99 -25.19
CA GLU A 90 -1.41 -2.54 -25.13
C GLU A 90 -1.01 -2.03 -23.74
N SER A 91 -1.60 -2.59 -22.67
CA SER A 91 -1.30 -2.21 -21.29
C SER A 91 0.14 -2.58 -20.88
N GLU A 92 0.69 -3.66 -21.46
CA GLU A 92 2.03 -4.17 -21.15
C GLU A 92 3.12 -3.13 -21.42
N SER A 93 3.17 -2.59 -22.63
CA SER A 93 4.24 -1.66 -23.03
C SER A 93 4.19 -0.34 -22.25
N VAL A 94 3.00 0.20 -22.01
CA VAL A 94 2.81 1.45 -21.27
C VAL A 94 3.16 1.27 -19.80
N ALA A 95 2.58 0.25 -19.15
CA ALA A 95 2.84 -0.01 -17.74
C ALA A 95 4.32 -0.31 -17.52
N GLN A 96 4.93 -1.17 -18.33
CA GLN A 96 6.35 -1.51 -18.21
C GLN A 96 7.26 -0.28 -18.34
N ALA A 97 7.01 0.60 -19.30
CA ALA A 97 7.82 1.81 -19.48
C ALA A 97 7.74 2.75 -18.26
N VAL A 98 6.52 2.95 -17.71
CA VAL A 98 6.30 3.82 -16.56
C VAL A 98 6.88 3.19 -15.27
N LEU A 99 6.71 1.89 -15.05
CA LEU A 99 7.27 1.18 -13.91
C LEU A 99 8.80 1.17 -13.96
N ALA A 100 9.38 0.84 -15.11
CA ALA A 100 10.82 0.84 -15.32
C ALA A 100 11.44 2.24 -15.11
N HIS A 101 10.73 3.29 -15.52
CA HIS A 101 11.18 4.67 -15.27
C HIS A 101 11.33 4.95 -13.77
N ALA A 102 10.39 4.52 -12.96
CA ALA A 102 10.45 4.71 -11.52
C ALA A 102 11.56 3.90 -10.84
N LEU A 103 12.00 2.80 -11.44
CA LEU A 103 13.07 1.96 -10.91
C LEU A 103 14.49 2.34 -11.39
N ARG A 104 14.63 3.37 -12.23
CA ARG A 104 15.94 3.78 -12.73
C ARG A 104 16.94 4.06 -11.60
N GLY A 105 18.10 3.43 -11.68
CA GLY A 105 19.16 3.54 -10.68
C GLY A 105 19.00 2.61 -9.47
N PHE A 106 17.90 1.85 -9.38
CA PHE A 106 17.63 0.94 -8.27
C PHE A 106 17.43 -0.52 -8.70
N ASN A 107 17.44 -0.81 -9.98
CA ASN A 107 17.17 -2.14 -10.52
C ASN A 107 18.43 -2.94 -10.88
N GLN A 108 19.61 -2.42 -10.59
CA GLN A 108 20.90 -3.06 -10.91
C GLN A 108 21.39 -3.99 -9.80
N GLN A 109 20.94 -3.79 -8.58
CA GLN A 109 21.35 -4.56 -7.40
C GLN A 109 20.12 -4.92 -6.57
N PRO A 110 20.19 -5.99 -5.76
CA PRO A 110 19.11 -6.35 -4.86
C PRO A 110 18.75 -5.20 -3.92
N ILE A 111 17.46 -4.91 -3.80
CA ILE A 111 16.94 -3.85 -2.93
C ILE A 111 15.59 -4.27 -2.35
N THR A 112 15.25 -3.76 -1.17
CA THR A 112 13.89 -3.85 -0.65
C THR A 112 13.06 -2.69 -1.18
N VAL A 113 11.97 -2.98 -1.88
CA VAL A 113 11.02 -2.00 -2.41
C VAL A 113 9.78 -2.00 -1.52
N LEU A 114 9.44 -0.83 -0.96
CA LEU A 114 8.21 -0.63 -0.19
C LEU A 114 7.17 0.09 -1.06
N LEU A 115 6.05 -0.59 -1.30
CA LEU A 115 4.89 -0.02 -1.98
C LEU A 115 4.04 0.76 -0.97
N GLY A 116 4.25 2.08 -0.95
CA GLY A 116 3.65 3.00 0.01
C GLY A 116 2.31 3.58 -0.42
N CYS A 117 1.67 3.04 -1.43
CA CYS A 117 0.35 3.44 -1.89
C CYS A 117 -0.55 2.22 -2.07
N THR A 118 -1.82 2.34 -1.69
CA THR A 118 -2.83 1.27 -1.79
C THR A 118 -3.08 0.80 -3.23
N HIS A 119 -2.75 1.61 -4.23
CA HIS A 119 -2.88 1.26 -5.64
C HIS A 119 -1.73 0.40 -6.18
N PHE A 120 -0.56 0.45 -5.58
CA PHE A 120 0.66 -0.11 -6.17
C PHE A 120 0.82 -1.62 -6.08
N PRO A 121 0.20 -2.34 -5.11
CA PRO A 121 0.30 -3.79 -5.05
C PRO A 121 -0.17 -4.53 -6.31
N VAL A 122 -1.06 -3.95 -7.12
CA VAL A 122 -1.52 -4.53 -8.40
C VAL A 122 -0.38 -4.69 -9.43
N PHE A 123 0.71 -3.94 -9.26
CA PHE A 123 1.89 -4.02 -10.13
C PHE A 123 2.99 -4.95 -9.60
N ARG A 124 2.77 -5.65 -8.50
CA ARG A 124 3.80 -6.47 -7.82
C ARG A 124 4.52 -7.43 -8.76
N GLU A 125 3.78 -8.18 -9.58
CA GLU A 125 4.37 -9.17 -10.51
C GLU A 125 5.26 -8.50 -11.54
N ARG A 126 4.79 -7.40 -12.16
CA ARG A 126 5.56 -6.63 -13.14
C ARG A 126 6.82 -6.02 -12.52
N LEU A 127 6.72 -5.50 -11.31
CA LEU A 127 7.86 -4.95 -10.58
C LEU A 127 8.90 -6.03 -10.29
N SER A 128 8.47 -7.23 -9.90
CA SER A 128 9.37 -8.35 -9.66
C SER A 128 10.19 -8.71 -10.90
N GLY A 129 9.60 -8.61 -12.09
CA GLY A 129 10.30 -8.83 -13.37
C GLY A 129 11.26 -7.70 -13.77
N LEU A 130 11.14 -6.52 -13.19
CA LEU A 130 11.98 -5.34 -13.48
C LEU A 130 13.11 -5.14 -12.47
N LEU A 131 13.04 -5.75 -11.32
CA LEU A 131 14.02 -5.64 -10.24
C LEU A 131 15.13 -6.70 -10.40
N ALA A 132 16.29 -6.41 -9.82
CA ALA A 132 17.38 -7.39 -9.71
C ALA A 132 16.92 -8.62 -8.91
N ALA A 133 17.52 -9.78 -9.22
CA ALA A 133 17.27 -11.02 -8.46
C ALA A 133 17.53 -10.78 -6.95
N ASN A 134 16.74 -11.45 -6.12
CA ASN A 134 16.77 -11.31 -4.66
C ASN A 134 16.32 -9.93 -4.11
N SER A 135 15.75 -9.05 -4.96
CA SER A 135 15.02 -7.91 -4.45
C SER A 135 13.72 -8.35 -3.78
N LEU A 136 13.31 -7.63 -2.74
CA LEU A 136 12.08 -7.93 -2.01
C LEU A 136 11.07 -6.80 -2.23
N ILE A 137 9.79 -7.17 -2.33
CA ILE A 137 8.70 -6.20 -2.40
C ILE A 137 7.83 -6.36 -1.17
N VAL A 138 7.72 -5.30 -0.41
CA VAL A 138 6.82 -5.16 0.75
C VAL A 138 5.68 -4.23 0.36
N ASP A 139 4.45 -4.61 0.67
CA ASP A 139 3.29 -3.73 0.51
C ASP A 139 2.60 -3.46 1.83
N SER A 140 2.08 -2.24 1.95
CA SER A 140 1.43 -1.77 3.17
C SER A 140 0.07 -2.44 3.44
N ALA A 141 -0.60 -2.98 2.42
CA ALA A 141 -1.90 -3.65 2.60
C ALA A 141 -1.73 -4.96 3.39
N GLN A 142 -0.81 -5.81 2.93
CA GLN A 142 -0.56 -7.11 3.55
C GLN A 142 -0.01 -6.98 4.97
N THR A 143 0.91 -6.02 5.18
CA THR A 143 1.51 -5.78 6.50
C THR A 143 0.49 -5.24 7.49
N THR A 144 -0.37 -4.31 7.05
CA THR A 144 -1.45 -3.76 7.88
C THR A 144 -2.48 -4.83 8.25
N ALA A 145 -2.90 -5.66 7.30
CA ALA A 145 -3.85 -6.74 7.59
C ALA A 145 -3.31 -7.69 8.68
N ARG A 146 -2.03 -8.06 8.60
CA ARG A 146 -1.39 -8.91 9.63
C ARG A 146 -1.35 -8.22 10.99
N GLN A 147 -1.02 -6.92 11.04
CA GLN A 147 -1.01 -6.16 12.28
C GLN A 147 -2.41 -6.06 12.90
N VAL A 148 -3.43 -5.76 12.09
CA VAL A 148 -4.82 -5.68 12.56
C VAL A 148 -5.26 -7.01 13.16
N VAL A 149 -5.00 -8.12 12.50
CA VAL A 149 -5.32 -9.46 13.02
C VAL A 149 -4.62 -9.73 14.36
N ALA A 150 -3.32 -9.45 14.44
CA ALA A 150 -2.55 -9.65 15.67
C ALA A 150 -3.08 -8.80 16.83
N GLU A 151 -3.45 -7.55 16.53
CA GLU A 151 -3.99 -6.65 17.56
C GLU A 151 -5.41 -7.04 17.98
N MET A 152 -6.26 -7.47 17.05
CA MET A 152 -7.58 -8.02 17.37
C MET A 152 -7.48 -9.28 18.25
N GLN A 153 -6.50 -10.13 17.99
CA GLN A 153 -6.20 -11.28 18.87
C GLN A 153 -5.78 -10.83 20.27
N ARG A 154 -4.87 -9.88 20.36
CA ARG A 154 -4.37 -9.35 21.64
C ARG A 154 -5.47 -8.69 22.48
N LEU A 155 -6.42 -8.05 21.81
CA LEU A 155 -7.55 -7.35 22.44
C LEU A 155 -8.79 -8.25 22.65
N GLU A 156 -8.70 -9.53 22.28
CA GLU A 156 -9.81 -10.50 22.34
C GLU A 156 -11.06 -10.05 21.55
N LEU A 157 -10.84 -9.36 20.41
CA LEU A 157 -11.88 -8.82 19.52
C LEU A 157 -12.21 -9.74 18.33
N LEU A 158 -11.56 -10.88 18.21
CA LEU A 158 -11.92 -11.84 17.16
C LEU A 158 -13.31 -12.43 17.44
N SER A 159 -14.11 -12.57 16.38
CA SER A 159 -15.40 -13.25 16.48
C SER A 159 -15.20 -14.73 16.85
N ALA A 160 -16.01 -15.23 17.76
CA ALA A 160 -16.12 -16.65 18.03
C ALA A 160 -16.94 -17.38 16.94
N ASP A 161 -17.68 -16.63 16.13
CA ASP A 161 -18.42 -17.16 15.00
C ASP A 161 -17.47 -17.46 13.84
N THR A 162 -17.48 -18.69 13.37
CA THR A 162 -16.68 -19.16 12.24
C THR A 162 -17.42 -19.07 10.90
N GLY A 163 -18.62 -18.49 10.89
CA GLY A 163 -19.40 -18.25 9.68
C GLY A 163 -18.75 -17.20 8.75
N GLU A 164 -19.18 -17.19 7.50
CA GLU A 164 -18.80 -16.15 6.55
C GLU A 164 -19.36 -14.80 7.00
N GLY A 165 -18.48 -13.82 7.22
CA GLY A 165 -18.87 -12.45 7.52
C GLY A 165 -19.48 -11.74 6.31
N GLY A 166 -20.34 -10.75 6.55
CA GLY A 166 -20.81 -9.84 5.51
C GLY A 166 -19.86 -8.66 5.29
N ILE A 167 -19.80 -8.15 4.06
CA ILE A 167 -19.08 -6.93 3.70
C ILE A 167 -20.08 -5.90 3.20
N THR A 168 -20.03 -4.70 3.76
CA THR A 168 -20.81 -3.55 3.30
C THR A 168 -19.86 -2.49 2.78
N PHE A 169 -20.04 -2.09 1.52
CA PHE A 169 -19.26 -1.03 0.91
C PHE A 169 -20.02 0.30 1.02
N LEU A 170 -19.32 1.32 1.51
CA LEU A 170 -19.84 2.68 1.66
C LEU A 170 -18.97 3.65 0.86
N ALA A 171 -19.61 4.58 0.15
CA ALA A 171 -18.90 5.62 -0.57
C ALA A 171 -19.62 6.97 -0.42
N THR A 172 -18.86 8.05 -0.29
CA THR A 172 -19.42 9.42 -0.18
C THR A 172 -19.79 9.99 -1.53
N ASP A 173 -19.12 9.56 -2.59
CA ASP A 173 -19.38 9.98 -3.98
C ASP A 173 -18.86 8.94 -4.98
N GLY A 174 -19.23 9.10 -6.26
CA GLY A 174 -18.71 8.28 -7.36
C GLY A 174 -18.92 6.77 -7.20
N VAL A 175 -20.08 6.34 -6.69
CA VAL A 175 -20.40 4.93 -6.34
C VAL A 175 -20.10 3.97 -7.50
N GLU A 176 -20.50 4.31 -8.73
CA GLU A 176 -20.24 3.46 -9.90
C GLU A 176 -18.73 3.29 -10.16
N ARG A 177 -17.95 4.38 -10.04
CA ARG A 177 -16.50 4.32 -10.15
C ARG A 177 -15.90 3.51 -9.01
N PHE A 178 -16.40 3.68 -7.78
CA PHE A 178 -15.96 2.92 -6.63
C PHE A 178 -16.15 1.42 -6.86
N CYS A 179 -17.32 0.97 -7.30
CA CYS A 179 -17.57 -0.45 -7.58
C CYS A 179 -16.66 -0.97 -8.70
N ARG A 180 -16.58 -0.25 -9.82
CA ARG A 180 -15.76 -0.66 -10.97
C ARG A 180 -14.26 -0.73 -10.65
N VAL A 181 -13.70 0.32 -10.07
CA VAL A 181 -12.27 0.38 -9.73
C VAL A 181 -11.97 -0.51 -8.52
N GLY A 182 -12.83 -0.49 -7.49
CA GLY A 182 -12.67 -1.28 -6.29
C GLY A 182 -12.59 -2.78 -6.55
N ALA A 183 -13.33 -3.27 -7.56
CA ALA A 183 -13.30 -4.68 -7.93
C ALA A 183 -11.89 -5.17 -8.32
N TYR A 184 -11.07 -4.33 -8.98
CA TYR A 184 -9.67 -4.66 -9.31
C TYR A 184 -8.83 -4.94 -8.07
N PHE A 185 -9.00 -4.13 -7.03
CA PHE A 185 -8.21 -4.24 -5.80
C PHE A 185 -8.74 -5.30 -4.86
N PHE A 186 -10.05 -5.49 -4.86
CA PHE A 186 -10.73 -6.47 -4.01
C PHE A 186 -10.63 -7.91 -4.57
N GLY A 187 -10.36 -8.03 -5.88
CA GLY A 187 -10.21 -9.32 -6.54
C GLY A 187 -11.53 -10.04 -6.84
N GLN A 188 -12.67 -9.38 -6.62
CA GLN A 188 -14.00 -9.88 -6.96
C GLN A 188 -14.94 -8.71 -7.26
N ALA A 189 -16.06 -9.00 -7.92
CA ALA A 189 -17.05 -7.97 -8.25
C ALA A 189 -17.59 -7.28 -6.99
N ILE A 190 -17.79 -5.97 -7.08
CA ILE A 190 -18.50 -5.17 -6.10
C ILE A 190 -19.80 -4.72 -6.78
N ASP A 191 -20.87 -5.45 -6.55
CA ASP A 191 -22.15 -5.20 -7.22
C ASP A 191 -22.86 -3.95 -6.71
N TYR A 192 -22.61 -3.59 -5.46
CA TYR A 192 -23.26 -2.46 -4.81
C TYR A 192 -22.38 -1.82 -3.74
N ALA A 193 -22.44 -0.49 -3.68
CA ALA A 193 -21.97 0.29 -2.55
C ALA A 193 -23.03 1.33 -2.18
N GLU A 194 -23.27 1.50 -0.90
CA GLU A 194 -24.23 2.48 -0.38
C GLU A 194 -23.59 3.89 -0.40
N ARG A 195 -24.34 4.87 -0.93
CA ARG A 195 -23.92 6.26 -0.84
C ARG A 195 -24.26 6.83 0.53
N VAL A 196 -23.26 7.34 1.23
CA VAL A 196 -23.39 7.95 2.55
C VAL A 196 -22.97 9.41 2.53
N THR A 197 -23.55 10.19 3.43
CA THR A 197 -23.14 11.58 3.69
C THR A 197 -22.51 11.63 5.09
N LEU A 198 -21.32 12.21 5.19
CA LEU A 198 -20.57 12.40 6.43
C LEU A 198 -20.82 13.79 6.99
#